data_fbd4e659cb70e62c79ed16c88394763d
#
_entry.id   fbd4e659cb70e62c79ed16c88394763d
#
_cell.length_a   1.000
_cell.length_b   1.000
_cell.length_c   1.000
_cell.angle_alpha   90.00
_cell.angle_beta   90.00
_cell.angle_gamma   90.00
#
_symmetry.space_group_name_H-M   'P 1'
#
loop_
_entity.id
_entity.type
_entity.pdbx_description
1 polymer ?
#
loop_
_entity_poly.entity_id
_entity_poly.type
_entity_poly.pdbx_seq_one_letter_code
_entity_poly.pdbx_strand_id
1 'polypeptide(L)'
;MHNHIVVHHAYRKKATTAHCPSLFTGEACPNHEISSLLLVDNPEIYRNFATIMTPQQRLHLEEETVRMLKTVFDPEIPVDVYSLGLIYKIDISDEGNVAIDMTLTAPNCPMGDFLFEDIRQKVESIEGVKSVNVQLVFEPEWDQSMMSEEAKLELGML
;
A
#
# COMPACT_ATOMS: atom_id res chain seq x y z
N MET A 1 23.95 -4.20 -0.43
CA MET A 1 23.25 -3.08 -1.06
C MET A 1 21.78 -3.27 -0.77
N HIS A 2 21.16 -2.37 -0.01
CA HIS A 2 19.80 -2.52 0.47
C HIS A 2 18.83 -2.38 -0.71
N ASN A 3 18.16 -3.47 -1.12
CA ASN A 3 17.01 -3.38 -2.00
C ASN A 3 15.85 -2.79 -1.21
N HIS A 4 15.79 -1.46 -1.19
CA HIS A 4 14.56 -0.79 -0.84
C HIS A 4 13.56 -1.07 -1.95
N ILE A 5 12.53 -1.85 -1.65
CA ILE A 5 11.29 -1.80 -2.41
C ILE A 5 10.84 -0.35 -2.36
N VAL A 6 10.99 0.34 -3.49
CA VAL A 6 10.61 1.74 -3.59
C VAL A 6 9.10 1.79 -3.62
N VAL A 7 8.49 1.92 -2.45
CA VAL A 7 7.10 2.34 -2.35
C VAL A 7 7.08 3.78 -2.86
N HIS A 8 6.78 3.98 -4.13
CA HIS A 8 6.62 5.30 -4.71
C HIS A 8 5.40 5.98 -4.07
N HIS A 9 5.67 6.74 -3.02
CA HIS A 9 4.74 7.73 -2.50
C HIS A 9 4.59 8.83 -3.57
N ALA A 10 3.63 8.65 -4.47
CA ALA A 10 3.20 9.73 -5.34
C ALA A 10 2.34 10.74 -4.53
N TYR A 11 2.99 11.44 -3.61
CA TYR A 11 2.36 12.57 -2.92
C TYR A 11 2.29 13.75 -3.89
N ARG A 12 1.23 13.81 -4.68
CA ARG A 12 0.94 14.98 -5.51
C ARG A 12 0.38 16.08 -4.64
N LYS A 13 1.28 16.88 -4.02
CA LYS A 13 0.91 18.15 -3.39
C LYS A 13 0.30 19.09 -4.44
N LYS A 14 -1.02 19.20 -4.46
CA LYS A 14 -1.65 20.44 -4.93
C LYS A 14 -1.64 21.43 -3.77
N ALA A 15 -0.53 22.12 -3.60
CA ALA A 15 -0.51 23.31 -2.79
C ALA A 15 -1.21 24.43 -3.58
N THR A 16 -2.46 24.69 -3.27
CA THR A 16 -3.07 25.97 -3.58
C THR A 16 -2.49 26.97 -2.60
N THR A 17 -1.62 27.83 -3.09
CA THR A 17 -1.10 29.02 -2.41
C THR A 17 -2.26 29.95 -2.08
N ALA A 18 -2.73 29.88 -0.85
CA ALA A 18 -3.49 30.97 -0.28
C ALA A 18 -2.48 32.07 0.10
N HIS A 19 -2.47 33.10 -0.71
CA HIS A 19 -1.68 34.31 -0.51
C HIS A 19 -2.22 35.04 0.72
N CYS A 20 -1.41 35.14 1.78
CA CYS A 20 -1.69 36.03 2.91
C CYS A 20 -0.98 37.38 2.65
N PRO A 21 -1.69 38.46 2.36
CA PRO A 21 -1.07 39.77 2.23
C PRO A 21 -1.20 40.49 3.55
N SER A 22 -0.14 40.55 4.33
CA SER A 22 0.18 41.76 5.14
C SER A 22 1.51 41.58 5.86
N LEU A 23 2.50 42.19 5.27
CA LEU A 23 3.67 42.70 5.97
C LEU A 23 3.25 43.98 6.78
N PHE A 24 3.82 44.07 7.97
CA PHE A 24 3.76 45.24 8.89
C PHE A 24 2.55 45.28 9.82
N THR A 25 2.81 44.90 11.01
CA THR A 25 2.58 45.43 12.37
C THR A 25 2.34 44.22 13.31
N GLY A 26 3.12 44.16 14.37
CA GLY A 26 3.05 43.10 15.38
C GLY A 26 1.79 43.23 16.23
N GLU A 27 0.79 42.46 15.87
CA GLU A 27 -0.37 42.16 16.71
C GLU A 27 -0.68 40.66 16.63
N ALA A 28 -0.74 40.06 17.81
CA ALA A 28 -1.09 38.67 18.02
C ALA A 28 -2.42 38.31 17.37
N CYS A 29 -2.47 37.25 16.60
CA CYS A 29 -3.73 36.65 16.17
C CYS A 29 -4.54 36.25 17.41
N PRO A 30 -5.71 36.81 17.66
CA PRO A 30 -6.57 36.37 18.75
C PRO A 30 -7.15 35.02 18.40
N ASN A 31 -6.99 34.07 19.33
CA ASN A 31 -7.78 32.85 19.37
C ASN A 31 -9.26 33.22 19.47
N HIS A 32 -9.96 33.31 18.37
CA HIS A 32 -11.41 33.46 18.40
C HIS A 32 -12.09 32.67 17.34
N GLU A 33 -12.80 31.63 17.84
CA GLU A 33 -14.05 31.11 17.30
C GLU A 33 -14.07 30.71 15.82
N ILE A 34 -13.53 29.52 15.52
CA ILE A 34 -13.96 28.78 14.33
C ILE A 34 -15.23 27.97 14.65
N SER A 35 -15.99 28.39 15.65
CA SER A 35 -17.20 27.67 16.09
C SER A 35 -18.50 28.10 15.39
N SER A 36 -18.50 29.09 14.50
CA SER A 36 -19.79 29.58 14.00
C SER A 36 -19.98 29.65 12.48
N LEU A 37 -19.06 29.05 11.68
CA LEU A 37 -19.16 29.12 10.21
C LEU A 37 -19.23 27.78 9.47
N LEU A 38 -19.43 26.66 10.17
CA LEU A 38 -19.65 25.34 9.55
C LEU A 38 -20.97 24.70 9.99
N LEU A 39 -22.05 25.46 10.02
CA LEU A 39 -23.39 24.90 9.91
C LEU A 39 -23.69 24.70 8.41
N VAL A 40 -22.93 23.84 7.76
CA VAL A 40 -23.38 23.21 6.53
C VAL A 40 -24.05 21.90 6.97
N ASP A 41 -25.36 22.02 7.29
CA ASP A 41 -26.25 20.88 7.48
C ASP A 41 -26.42 20.12 6.16
N ASN A 42 -25.34 19.57 5.63
CA ASN A 42 -25.42 18.65 4.52
C ASN A 42 -24.90 17.28 4.98
N PRO A 43 -25.79 16.34 5.33
CA PRO A 43 -25.40 15.00 5.79
C PRO A 43 -24.63 14.21 4.73
N GLU A 44 -24.67 14.61 3.47
CA GLU A 44 -23.90 13.99 2.38
C GLU A 44 -22.40 14.32 2.45
N ILE A 45 -22.04 15.51 2.96
CA ILE A 45 -20.63 15.87 3.15
C ILE A 45 -20.00 14.99 4.23
N TYR A 46 -20.71 14.72 5.31
CA TYR A 46 -20.20 13.84 6.40
C TYR A 46 -20.11 12.38 5.98
N ARG A 47 -20.96 11.88 5.09
CA ARG A 47 -20.87 10.52 4.56
C ARG A 47 -19.62 10.31 3.71
N ASN A 48 -19.19 11.31 2.94
CA ASN A 48 -18.00 11.22 2.11
C ASN A 48 -16.71 11.36 2.93
N PHE A 49 -16.71 12.09 4.06
CA PHE A 49 -15.55 12.20 4.93
C PHE A 49 -15.31 10.93 5.78
N ALA A 50 -16.35 10.19 6.12
CA ALA A 50 -16.23 8.95 6.89
C ALA A 50 -15.69 7.76 6.08
N THR A 51 -15.50 7.95 4.76
CA THR A 51 -15.09 6.87 3.84
C THR A 51 -13.60 6.97 3.48
N ILE A 52 -12.93 8.07 3.83
CA ILE A 52 -11.52 8.29 3.48
C ILE A 52 -10.64 7.76 4.61
N MET A 53 -9.76 6.84 4.27
CA MET A 53 -8.81 6.24 5.20
C MET A 53 -7.79 7.27 5.68
N THR A 54 -7.54 7.30 6.99
CA THR A 54 -6.47 8.15 7.54
C THR A 54 -5.08 7.60 7.16
N PRO A 55 -4.03 8.44 7.15
CA PRO A 55 -2.67 7.96 6.86
C PRO A 55 -2.20 6.82 7.79
N GLN A 56 -2.62 6.84 9.05
CA GLN A 56 -2.30 5.79 10.02
C GLN A 56 -3.02 4.48 9.71
N GLN A 57 -4.29 4.54 9.30
CA GLN A 57 -5.05 3.36 8.87
C GLN A 57 -4.45 2.75 7.61
N ARG A 58 -4.02 3.58 6.67
CA ARG A 58 -3.34 3.11 5.45
C ARG A 58 -2.04 2.39 5.80
N LEU A 59 -1.18 2.99 6.62
CA LEU A 59 0.08 2.37 7.04
C LEU A 59 -0.17 1.03 7.73
N HIS A 60 -1.14 0.97 8.63
CA HIS A 60 -1.52 -0.27 9.28
C HIS A 60 -1.97 -1.34 8.28
N LEU A 61 -2.76 -0.94 7.29
CA LEU A 61 -3.23 -1.86 6.25
C LEU A 61 -2.10 -2.35 5.35
N GLU A 62 -1.11 -1.49 5.04
CA GLU A 62 0.10 -1.87 4.33
C GLU A 62 0.90 -2.92 5.12
N GLU A 63 1.11 -2.70 6.42
CA GLU A 63 1.82 -3.64 7.30
C GLU A 63 1.11 -4.99 7.40
N GLU A 64 -0.22 -4.98 7.57
CA GLU A 64 -1.03 -6.20 7.61
C GLU A 64 -1.00 -6.95 6.27
N THR A 65 -1.06 -6.21 5.14
CA THR A 65 -0.95 -6.81 3.81
C THR A 65 0.41 -7.51 3.63
N VAL A 66 1.51 -6.87 4.00
CA VAL A 66 2.84 -7.49 3.95
C VAL A 66 2.91 -8.71 4.88
N ARG A 67 2.31 -8.64 6.06
CA ARG A 67 2.26 -9.77 6.99
C ARG A 67 1.51 -10.96 6.39
N MET A 68 0.39 -10.72 5.72
CA MET A 68 -0.37 -11.78 5.05
C MET A 68 0.40 -12.38 3.87
N LEU A 69 1.05 -11.54 3.06
CA LEU A 69 1.88 -12.02 1.94
C LEU A 69 3.02 -12.94 2.40
N LYS A 70 3.61 -12.68 3.57
CA LYS A 70 4.61 -13.56 4.18
C LYS A 70 4.07 -14.92 4.67
N THR A 71 2.76 -15.11 4.65
CA THR A 71 2.14 -16.42 4.94
C THR A 71 1.81 -17.22 3.69
N VAL A 72 2.01 -16.64 2.52
CA VAL A 72 1.77 -17.30 1.23
C VAL A 72 3.10 -17.86 0.74
N PHE A 73 3.18 -19.18 0.62
CA PHE A 73 4.39 -19.86 0.19
C PHE A 73 4.27 -20.31 -1.27
N ASP A 74 5.37 -20.23 -2.00
CA ASP A 74 5.46 -20.86 -3.31
C ASP A 74 5.39 -22.39 -3.14
N PRO A 75 4.57 -23.11 -3.91
CA PRO A 75 4.43 -24.55 -3.75
C PRO A 75 5.67 -25.35 -4.16
N GLU A 76 6.56 -24.75 -4.94
CA GLU A 76 7.79 -25.39 -5.43
C GLU A 76 9.01 -24.98 -4.60
N ILE A 77 8.97 -23.79 -3.99
CA ILE A 77 10.06 -23.18 -3.24
C ILE A 77 9.58 -22.93 -1.80
N PRO A 78 10.18 -23.52 -0.75
CA PRO A 78 9.69 -23.39 0.62
C PRO A 78 9.99 -22.01 1.25
N VAL A 79 9.72 -20.95 0.49
CA VAL A 79 9.89 -19.55 0.89
C VAL A 79 8.63 -18.78 0.51
N ASP A 80 8.27 -17.79 1.31
CA ASP A 80 7.11 -16.95 1.05
C ASP A 80 7.31 -16.02 -0.15
N VAL A 81 6.20 -15.65 -0.80
CA VAL A 81 6.20 -14.84 -2.03
C VAL A 81 6.81 -13.44 -1.84
N TYR A 82 6.72 -12.89 -0.64
CA TYR A 82 7.29 -11.59 -0.33
C TYR A 82 8.81 -11.66 -0.20
N SER A 83 9.32 -12.64 0.52
CA SER A 83 10.76 -12.89 0.71
C SER A 83 11.44 -13.37 -0.58
N LEU A 84 10.72 -14.05 -1.48
CA LEU A 84 11.16 -14.37 -2.83
C LEU A 84 11.30 -13.14 -3.73
N GLY A 85 10.74 -11.98 -3.34
CA GLY A 85 10.76 -10.78 -4.16
C GLY A 85 9.78 -10.84 -5.35
N LEU A 86 8.73 -11.65 -5.26
CA LEU A 86 7.70 -11.74 -6.30
C LEU A 86 6.70 -10.59 -6.27
N ILE A 87 6.64 -9.84 -5.18
CA ILE A 87 5.75 -8.69 -5.02
C ILE A 87 6.51 -7.42 -5.42
N TYR A 88 6.08 -6.80 -6.51
CA TYR A 88 6.72 -5.59 -7.03
C TYR A 88 6.10 -4.31 -6.51
N LYS A 89 4.78 -4.31 -6.28
CA LYS A 89 4.07 -3.14 -5.80
C LYS A 89 2.86 -3.54 -4.98
N ILE A 90 2.60 -2.76 -3.94
CA ILE A 90 1.36 -2.76 -3.18
C ILE A 90 0.83 -1.33 -3.22
N ASP A 91 -0.40 -1.13 -3.66
CA ASP A 91 -1.08 0.16 -3.73
C ASP A 91 -2.42 0.06 -3.02
N ILE A 92 -2.65 0.95 -2.06
CA ILE A 92 -3.87 0.95 -1.25
C ILE A 92 -4.59 2.28 -1.45
N SER A 93 -5.82 2.20 -1.95
CA SER A 93 -6.64 3.39 -2.14
C SER A 93 -7.22 3.89 -0.82
N ASP A 94 -7.66 5.15 -0.81
CA ASP A 94 -8.30 5.76 0.35
C ASP A 94 -9.63 5.08 0.73
N GLU A 95 -10.22 4.32 -0.20
CA GLU A 95 -11.44 3.56 0.02
C GLU A 95 -11.19 2.14 0.58
N GLY A 96 -9.92 1.68 0.64
CA GLY A 96 -9.55 0.34 1.09
C GLY A 96 -9.51 -0.71 -0.03
N ASN A 97 -9.32 -0.29 -1.28
CA ASN A 97 -9.04 -1.22 -2.36
C ASN A 97 -7.52 -1.43 -2.44
N VAL A 98 -7.10 -2.68 -2.51
CA VAL A 98 -5.70 -3.09 -2.57
C VAL A 98 -5.38 -3.57 -3.98
N ALA A 99 -4.36 -2.99 -4.61
CA ALA A 99 -3.81 -3.46 -5.87
C ALA A 99 -2.39 -3.99 -5.65
N ILE A 100 -2.13 -5.19 -6.12
CA ILE A 100 -0.84 -5.87 -5.96
C ILE A 100 -0.31 -6.23 -7.35
N ASP A 101 0.87 -5.70 -7.69
CA ASP A 101 1.61 -6.11 -8.87
C ASP A 101 2.62 -7.18 -8.44
N MET A 102 2.52 -8.36 -9.02
CA MET A 102 3.40 -9.47 -8.71
C MET A 102 3.88 -10.18 -9.97
N THR A 103 4.95 -10.92 -9.82
CA THR A 103 5.50 -11.79 -10.87
C THR A 103 5.58 -13.24 -10.42
N LEU A 104 6.05 -14.10 -11.30
CA LEU A 104 6.33 -15.51 -11.03
C LEU A 104 7.80 -15.80 -11.29
N THR A 105 8.33 -16.83 -10.63
CA THR A 105 9.70 -17.31 -10.87
C THR A 105 9.89 -17.89 -12.30
N ALA A 106 8.78 -18.30 -12.93
CA ALA A 106 8.76 -18.75 -14.32
C ALA A 106 7.47 -18.29 -15.02
N PRO A 107 7.53 -17.83 -16.29
CA PRO A 107 6.38 -17.25 -17.00
C PRO A 107 5.19 -18.20 -17.17
N ASN A 108 5.42 -19.51 -17.14
CA ASN A 108 4.41 -20.56 -17.37
C ASN A 108 4.23 -21.46 -16.14
N CYS A 109 4.37 -20.92 -14.91
CA CYS A 109 4.12 -21.69 -13.71
C CYS A 109 2.65 -22.14 -13.65
N PRO A 110 2.35 -23.45 -13.68
CA PRO A 110 0.97 -23.95 -13.66
C PRO A 110 0.26 -23.64 -12.34
N MET A 111 1.01 -23.30 -11.28
CA MET A 111 0.48 -22.96 -9.96
C MET A 111 0.21 -21.45 -9.80
N GLY A 112 0.45 -20.63 -10.83
CA GLY A 112 0.26 -19.18 -10.77
C GLY A 112 -1.17 -18.80 -10.37
N ASP A 113 -2.18 -19.40 -11.00
CA ASP A 113 -3.58 -19.10 -10.69
C ASP A 113 -3.95 -19.45 -9.24
N PHE A 114 -3.40 -20.53 -8.71
CA PHE A 114 -3.59 -20.91 -7.30
C PHE A 114 -2.96 -19.88 -6.35
N LEU A 115 -1.76 -19.44 -6.68
CA LEU A 115 -1.02 -18.47 -5.89
C LEU A 115 -1.75 -17.12 -5.86
N PHE A 116 -2.29 -16.67 -7.00
CA PHE A 116 -3.09 -15.42 -7.08
C PHE A 116 -4.35 -15.51 -6.21
N GLU A 117 -5.05 -16.64 -6.26
CA GLU A 117 -6.26 -16.83 -5.49
C GLU A 117 -5.97 -16.89 -3.97
N ASP A 118 -4.88 -17.55 -3.54
CA ASP A 118 -4.47 -17.60 -2.14
C ASP A 118 -4.09 -16.21 -1.62
N ILE A 119 -3.32 -15.44 -2.39
CA ILE A 119 -3.01 -14.04 -2.06
C ILE A 119 -4.28 -13.22 -1.94
N ARG A 120 -5.18 -13.30 -2.93
CA ARG A 120 -6.43 -12.54 -2.94
C ARG A 120 -7.26 -12.84 -1.70
N GLN A 121 -7.51 -14.11 -1.39
CA GLN A 121 -8.31 -14.52 -0.23
C GLN A 121 -7.69 -14.06 1.09
N LYS A 122 -6.38 -14.21 1.27
CA LYS A 122 -5.70 -13.80 2.49
C LYS A 122 -5.73 -12.28 2.69
N VAL A 123 -5.49 -11.51 1.64
CA VAL A 123 -5.51 -10.05 1.73
C VAL A 123 -6.95 -9.53 1.89
N GLU A 124 -7.95 -10.15 1.23
CA GLU A 124 -9.37 -9.81 1.43
C GLU A 124 -9.86 -10.08 2.86
N SER A 125 -9.20 -10.99 3.60
CA SER A 125 -9.55 -11.28 4.99
C SER A 125 -9.12 -10.19 5.99
N ILE A 126 -8.31 -9.22 5.56
CA ILE A 126 -7.83 -8.13 6.41
C ILE A 126 -8.96 -7.12 6.65
N GLU A 127 -9.18 -6.75 7.92
CA GLU A 127 -10.17 -5.73 8.27
C GLU A 127 -9.84 -4.38 7.63
N GLY A 128 -10.81 -3.80 6.94
CA GLY A 128 -10.64 -2.54 6.21
C GLY A 128 -10.36 -2.69 4.70
N VAL A 129 -10.04 -3.89 4.22
CA VAL A 129 -9.95 -4.19 2.79
C VAL A 129 -11.35 -4.37 2.21
N LYS A 130 -11.62 -3.68 1.10
CA LYS A 130 -12.90 -3.80 0.38
C LYS A 130 -12.80 -4.68 -0.86
N SER A 131 -11.67 -4.61 -1.54
CA SER A 131 -11.41 -5.44 -2.72
C SER A 131 -9.91 -5.60 -2.92
N VAL A 132 -9.51 -6.70 -3.52
CA VAL A 132 -8.12 -6.99 -3.88
C VAL A 132 -8.04 -7.27 -5.37
N ASN A 133 -7.11 -6.58 -6.04
CA ASN A 133 -6.78 -6.82 -7.43
C ASN A 133 -5.31 -7.26 -7.53
N VAL A 134 -5.07 -8.49 -7.96
CA VAL A 134 -3.73 -9.01 -8.17
C VAL A 134 -3.45 -9.00 -9.67
N GLN A 135 -2.37 -8.35 -10.08
CA GLN A 135 -1.94 -8.25 -11.48
C GLN A 135 -0.61 -8.95 -11.69
N LEU A 136 -0.53 -9.74 -12.74
CA LEU A 136 0.71 -10.37 -13.16
C LEU A 136 1.49 -9.40 -14.05
N VAL A 137 2.73 -9.13 -13.66
CA VAL A 137 3.67 -8.29 -14.40
C VAL A 137 4.97 -9.07 -14.65
N PHE A 138 5.59 -8.86 -15.80
CA PHE A 138 6.83 -9.55 -16.19
C PHE A 138 8.01 -8.59 -16.42
N GLU A 139 7.80 -7.32 -16.15
CA GLU A 139 8.84 -6.30 -16.24
C GLU A 139 8.96 -5.56 -14.90
N PRO A 140 10.17 -5.53 -14.31
CA PRO A 140 11.39 -6.22 -14.74
C PRO A 140 11.28 -7.74 -14.63
N GLU A 141 12.05 -8.48 -15.42
CA GLU A 141 12.14 -9.95 -15.30
C GLU A 141 12.70 -10.30 -13.91
N TRP A 142 12.07 -11.27 -13.26
CA TRP A 142 12.51 -11.72 -11.94
C TRP A 142 13.86 -12.45 -12.02
N ASP A 143 14.73 -12.15 -11.09
CA ASP A 143 15.97 -12.89 -10.88
C ASP A 143 16.27 -13.09 -9.38
N GLN A 144 17.18 -14.00 -9.08
CA GLN A 144 17.55 -14.37 -7.71
C GLN A 144 18.10 -13.22 -6.86
N SER A 145 18.55 -12.12 -7.47
CA SER A 145 19.03 -10.95 -6.73
C SER A 145 17.89 -10.23 -6.01
N MET A 146 16.65 -10.40 -6.47
CA MET A 146 15.45 -9.81 -5.89
C MET A 146 15.01 -10.45 -4.58
N MET A 147 15.49 -11.67 -4.29
CA MET A 147 15.21 -12.36 -3.02
C MET A 147 15.81 -11.61 -1.84
N SER A 148 15.13 -11.67 -0.70
CA SER A 148 15.69 -11.24 0.58
C SER A 148 16.92 -12.07 0.97
N GLU A 149 17.75 -11.53 1.85
CA GLU A 149 18.91 -12.28 2.36
C GLU A 149 18.50 -13.52 3.17
N GLU A 150 17.37 -13.39 3.90
CA GLU A 150 16.79 -14.51 4.64
C GLU A 150 16.36 -15.65 3.68
N ALA A 151 15.68 -15.32 2.58
CA ALA A 151 15.29 -16.29 1.58
C ALA A 151 16.49 -16.99 0.93
N LYS A 152 17.55 -16.23 0.61
CA LYS A 152 18.79 -16.78 0.07
C LYS A 152 19.49 -17.71 1.05
N LEU A 153 19.50 -17.36 2.34
CA LEU A 153 20.07 -18.20 3.39
C LEU A 153 19.30 -19.50 3.55
N GLU A 154 17.97 -19.42 3.56
CA GLU A 154 17.09 -20.60 3.68
C GLU A 154 17.26 -21.56 2.52
N LEU A 155 17.51 -21.05 1.31
CA LEU A 155 17.80 -21.84 0.12
C LEU A 155 19.27 -22.26 -0.01
N GLY A 156 20.13 -21.88 0.93
CA GLY A 156 21.56 -22.23 0.91
C GLY A 156 22.36 -21.52 -0.18
N MET A 157 21.94 -20.32 -0.57
CA MET A 157 22.55 -19.52 -1.64
C MET A 157 23.55 -18.46 -1.12
N LEU A 158 23.77 -18.38 0.17
CA LEU A 158 24.75 -17.51 0.85
C LEU A 158 25.91 -18.30 1.40
#